data_d2495bb2fcd0ea84473fbf2c924a7acb
#
_entry.id   d2495bb2fcd0ea84473fbf2c924a7acb
#
_cell.length_a   1.000
_cell.length_b   1.000
_cell.length_c   1.000
_cell.angle_alpha   90.00
_cell.angle_beta   90.00
_cell.angle_gamma   90.00
#
_symmetry.space_group_name_H-M   'P 1'
#
loop_
_entity.id
_entity.type
_entity.pdbx_description
1 polymer ?
#
loop_
_entity_poly.entity_id
_entity_poly.type
_entity_poly.pdbx_seq_one_letter_code
_entity_poly.pdbx_strand_id
1 'polypeptide(L)'
;MIRANDNSRNQAYVNGTLGHIHDVLYSEIVVKTLDGRLINLSKQNFSLKDGNGNVIAEASNYPISLAYAITIHKSQGATIDHGVVDLFNLWDSGQGYTALSRLSSPAGLRILKWNQRSIFVDKDVINFYQKLNKKN
;
A
#
# COMPACT_ATOMS: atom_id res chain seq x y z
N MET A 1 -8.08 -0.88 6.50
CA MET A 1 -6.62 -0.70 6.32
C MET A 1 -6.20 0.65 6.88
N ILE A 2 -5.18 0.66 7.70
CA ILE A 2 -4.56 1.87 8.24
C ILE A 2 -3.71 2.53 7.13
N ARG A 3 -3.77 3.85 7.00
CA ARG A 3 -3.12 4.66 5.95
C ARG A 3 -2.02 5.57 6.50
N ALA A 4 -1.48 5.24 7.66
CA ALA A 4 -0.41 5.97 8.30
C ALA A 4 0.58 5.01 8.96
N ASN A 5 1.76 5.52 9.27
CA ASN A 5 2.72 4.84 10.13
C ASN A 5 2.63 5.38 11.56
N ASP A 6 2.78 4.51 12.51
CA ASP A 6 3.01 4.92 13.88
C ASP A 6 4.47 5.37 14.04
N ASN A 7 4.65 6.65 14.25
CA ASN A 7 5.97 7.25 14.46
C ASN A 7 6.44 7.17 15.93
N SER A 8 5.67 6.52 16.80
CA SER A 8 6.07 6.27 18.18
C SER A 8 7.20 5.22 18.25
N ARG A 9 7.89 5.18 19.39
CA ARG A 9 8.95 4.18 19.63
C ARG A 9 8.47 2.73 19.49
N ASN A 10 7.18 2.47 19.74
CA ASN A 10 6.62 1.13 19.73
C ASN A 10 6.16 0.64 18.36
N GLN A 11 6.05 1.53 17.37
CA GLN A 11 5.59 1.21 16.00
C GLN A 11 4.44 0.19 15.97
N ALA A 12 3.35 0.48 16.68
CA ALA A 12 2.24 -0.44 16.84
C ALA A 12 1.58 -0.81 15.49
N TYR A 13 1.71 0.05 14.49
CA TYR A 13 1.19 -0.19 13.14
C TYR A 13 2.01 0.53 12.06
N VAL A 14 1.88 0.04 10.83
CA VAL A 14 2.45 0.64 9.62
C VAL A 14 1.34 0.88 8.59
N ASN A 15 1.64 1.72 7.60
CA ASN A 15 0.74 1.90 6.46
C ASN A 15 0.51 0.55 5.76
N GLY A 16 -0.76 0.18 5.60
CA GLY A 16 -1.16 -1.11 5.07
C GLY A 16 -1.62 -2.12 6.12
N THR A 17 -1.43 -1.85 7.43
CA THR A 17 -1.93 -2.72 8.49
C THR A 17 -3.43 -2.95 8.34
N LEU A 18 -3.84 -4.22 8.27
CA LEU A 18 -5.23 -4.63 8.13
C LEU A 18 -5.87 -4.90 9.49
N GLY A 19 -7.17 -4.65 9.58
CA GLY A 19 -7.95 -4.93 10.77
C GLY A 19 -9.43 -4.61 10.59
N HIS A 20 -10.18 -4.83 11.64
CA HIS A 20 -11.60 -4.49 11.74
C HIS A 20 -11.78 -3.37 12.77
N ILE A 21 -12.73 -2.48 12.52
CA ILE A 21 -13.14 -1.51 13.54
C ILE A 21 -13.73 -2.31 14.69
N HIS A 22 -13.14 -2.15 15.87
CA HIS A 22 -13.56 -2.81 17.10
C HIS A 22 -14.50 -1.91 17.89
N ASP A 23 -14.16 -0.62 17.99
CA ASP A 23 -14.96 0.37 18.68
C ASP A 23 -14.76 1.76 18.09
N VAL A 24 -15.74 2.64 18.30
CA VAL A 24 -15.68 4.05 17.88
C VAL A 24 -15.93 4.92 19.10
N LEU A 25 -14.88 5.54 19.58
CA LEU A 25 -14.92 6.45 20.71
C LEU A 25 -15.09 7.89 20.25
N TYR A 26 -15.29 8.82 21.18
CA TYR A 26 -15.49 10.24 20.83
C TYR A 26 -14.36 10.85 20.01
N SER A 27 -13.10 10.54 20.34
CA SER A 27 -11.91 11.10 19.71
C SER A 27 -11.01 10.07 19.00
N GLU A 28 -11.34 8.80 19.09
CA GLU A 28 -10.50 7.70 18.60
C GLU A 28 -11.33 6.60 17.98
N ILE A 29 -10.71 5.86 17.07
CA ILE A 29 -11.22 4.59 16.55
C ILE A 29 -10.31 3.47 17.04
N VAL A 30 -10.90 2.45 17.67
CA VAL A 30 -10.17 1.25 18.07
C VAL A 30 -10.21 0.24 16.93
N VAL A 31 -9.06 -0.14 16.41
CA VAL A 31 -8.91 -1.14 15.36
C VAL A 31 -8.34 -2.41 15.96
N LYS A 32 -9.02 -3.54 15.77
CA LYS A 32 -8.48 -4.86 16.06
C LYS A 32 -7.79 -5.37 14.80
N THR A 33 -6.48 -5.51 14.84
CA THR A 33 -5.66 -6.04 13.72
C THR A 33 -5.93 -7.52 13.48
N LEU A 34 -5.51 -8.04 12.31
CA LEU A 34 -5.72 -9.45 11.98
C LEU A 34 -4.93 -10.39 12.91
N ASP A 35 -3.83 -9.91 13.50
CA ASP A 35 -3.05 -10.62 14.52
C ASP A 35 -3.61 -10.45 15.96
N GLY A 36 -4.77 -9.78 16.11
CA GLY A 36 -5.52 -9.67 17.36
C GLY A 36 -5.17 -8.50 18.25
N ARG A 37 -4.17 -7.66 17.90
CA ARG A 37 -3.82 -6.46 18.69
C ARG A 37 -4.91 -5.39 18.58
N LEU A 38 -5.10 -4.62 19.64
CA LEU A 38 -5.95 -3.44 19.64
C LEU A 38 -5.08 -2.19 19.46
N ILE A 39 -5.47 -1.35 18.52
CA ILE A 39 -4.78 -0.11 18.16
C ILE A 39 -5.76 1.05 18.24
N ASN A 40 -5.43 2.05 19.03
CA ASN A 40 -6.17 3.30 19.09
C ASN A 40 -5.66 4.27 18.02
N LEU A 41 -6.54 4.73 17.15
CA LEU A 41 -6.25 5.68 16.09
C LEU A 41 -6.95 7.00 16.36
N SER A 42 -6.17 8.06 16.54
CA SER A 42 -6.66 9.43 16.58
C SER A 42 -6.71 10.04 15.17
N LYS A 43 -7.46 11.15 15.02
CA LYS A 43 -7.45 11.93 13.79
C LYS A 43 -6.06 12.47 13.50
N GLN A 44 -5.72 12.53 12.23
CA GLN A 44 -4.49 13.15 11.71
C GLN A 44 -4.85 14.28 10.77
N ASN A 45 -3.99 15.30 10.72
CA ASN A 45 -4.13 16.42 9.80
C ASN A 45 -3.47 16.07 8.47
N PHE A 46 -4.23 16.24 7.41
CA PHE A 46 -3.78 16.10 6.03
C PHE A 46 -3.77 17.47 5.39
N SER A 47 -2.64 17.91 4.89
CA SER A 47 -2.51 19.21 4.20
C SER A 47 -2.20 19.01 2.73
N LEU A 48 -2.94 19.72 1.87
CA LEU A 48 -2.61 19.88 0.46
C LEU A 48 -1.77 21.14 0.31
N LYS A 49 -0.61 21.02 -0.34
CA LYS A 49 0.32 22.12 -0.57
C LYS A 49 0.40 22.46 -2.06
N ASP A 50 0.61 23.72 -2.39
CA ASP A 50 0.94 24.16 -3.74
C ASP A 50 2.38 23.82 -4.13
N GLY A 51 2.77 24.14 -5.38
CA GLY A 51 4.14 23.94 -5.86
C GLY A 51 5.20 24.78 -5.13
N ASN A 52 4.79 25.79 -4.36
CA ASN A 52 5.67 26.64 -3.56
C ASN A 52 5.73 26.19 -2.09
N GLY A 53 5.00 25.15 -1.73
CA GLY A 53 4.96 24.62 -0.36
C GLY A 53 3.92 25.25 0.56
N ASN A 54 3.10 26.21 0.06
CA ASN A 54 2.03 26.83 0.85
C ASN A 54 0.86 25.84 1.01
N VAL A 55 0.25 25.84 2.18
CA VAL A 55 -0.92 25.01 2.44
C VAL A 55 -2.14 25.64 1.76
N ILE A 56 -2.74 24.89 0.81
CA ILE A 56 -3.96 25.29 0.09
C ILE A 56 -5.21 24.84 0.85
N ALA A 57 -5.16 23.65 1.44
CA ALA A 57 -6.27 23.07 2.18
C ALA A 57 -5.78 22.14 3.28
N GLU A 58 -6.53 22.07 4.38
CA GLU A 58 -6.30 21.12 5.47
C GLU A 58 -7.58 20.37 5.81
N ALA A 59 -7.42 19.10 6.16
CA ALA A 59 -8.51 18.28 6.64
C ALA A 59 -8.01 17.39 7.79
N SER A 60 -8.82 17.27 8.85
CA SER A 60 -8.55 16.34 9.94
C SER A 60 -9.45 15.12 9.80
N ASN A 61 -8.85 13.95 9.67
CA ASN A 61 -9.59 12.70 9.50
C ASN A 61 -8.83 11.51 10.11
N TYR A 62 -9.55 10.40 10.34
CA TYR A 62 -8.91 9.16 10.72
C TYR A 62 -8.12 8.58 9.54
N PRO A 63 -6.87 8.11 9.76
CA PRO A 63 -6.01 7.58 8.70
C PRO A 63 -6.41 6.13 8.36
N ILE A 64 -7.65 5.91 7.93
CA ILE A 64 -8.18 4.59 7.58
C ILE A 64 -8.85 4.62 6.21
N SER A 65 -8.88 3.45 5.55
CA SER A 65 -9.67 3.24 4.33
C SER A 65 -10.26 1.84 4.31
N LEU A 66 -11.33 1.67 3.54
CA LEU A 66 -11.87 0.34 3.25
C LEU A 66 -10.79 -0.53 2.60
N ALA A 67 -10.75 -1.80 2.95
CA ALA A 67 -9.73 -2.75 2.52
C ALA A 67 -10.31 -3.98 1.80
N TYR A 68 -11.51 -3.86 1.23
CA TYR A 68 -12.10 -4.96 0.45
C TYR A 68 -11.37 -5.16 -0.88
N ALA A 69 -11.00 -4.07 -1.54
CA ALA A 69 -10.17 -4.06 -2.74
C ALA A 69 -9.49 -2.70 -2.89
N ILE A 70 -8.25 -2.73 -3.39
CA ILE A 70 -7.48 -1.54 -3.73
C ILE A 70 -6.79 -1.76 -5.07
N THR A 71 -6.55 -0.68 -5.81
CA THR A 71 -5.74 -0.78 -7.02
C THR A 71 -4.25 -0.94 -6.67
N ILE A 72 -3.49 -1.52 -7.59
CA ILE A 72 -2.04 -1.70 -7.44
C ILE A 72 -1.35 -0.36 -7.16
N HIS A 73 -1.74 0.72 -7.86
CA HIS A 73 -1.18 2.05 -7.61
C HIS A 73 -1.45 2.57 -6.19
N LYS A 74 -2.66 2.36 -5.67
CA LYS A 74 -2.99 2.77 -4.30
C LYS A 74 -2.33 1.93 -3.23
N SER A 75 -1.83 0.74 -3.58
CA SER A 75 -1.06 -0.12 -2.67
C SER A 75 0.42 0.24 -2.61
N GLN A 76 0.91 1.14 -3.46
CA GLN A 76 2.31 1.59 -3.41
C GLN A 76 2.65 2.17 -2.03
N GLY A 77 3.79 1.74 -1.49
CA GLY A 77 4.23 2.11 -0.13
C GLY A 77 3.49 1.39 1.01
N ALA A 78 2.50 0.53 0.71
CA ALA A 78 1.86 -0.30 1.72
C ALA A 78 2.58 -1.65 1.85
N THR A 79 2.56 -2.22 3.06
CA THR A 79 2.93 -3.61 3.33
C THR A 79 1.66 -4.37 3.71
N ILE A 80 1.39 -5.47 3.03
CA ILE A 80 0.14 -6.23 3.15
C ILE A 80 0.49 -7.67 3.54
N ASP A 81 -0.04 -8.15 4.67
CA ASP A 81 0.26 -9.49 5.15
C ASP A 81 -0.54 -10.56 4.42
N HIS A 82 -1.79 -10.26 4.05
CA HIS A 82 -2.67 -11.19 3.35
C HIS A 82 -3.42 -10.47 2.24
N GLY A 83 -3.36 -11.02 1.02
CA GLY A 83 -4.04 -10.44 -0.12
C GLY A 83 -4.28 -11.41 -1.26
N VAL A 84 -5.38 -11.15 -1.98
CA VAL A 84 -5.68 -11.80 -3.26
C VAL A 84 -5.37 -10.82 -4.38
N VAL A 85 -4.53 -11.22 -5.33
CA VAL A 85 -4.06 -10.36 -6.41
C VAL A 85 -4.60 -10.87 -7.74
N ASP A 86 -5.26 -9.98 -8.51
CA ASP A 86 -5.66 -10.23 -9.89
C ASP A 86 -4.64 -9.55 -10.82
N LEU A 87 -3.92 -10.36 -11.58
CA LEU A 87 -2.88 -9.91 -12.52
C LEU A 87 -3.30 -10.03 -13.99
N PHE A 88 -4.57 -10.36 -14.28
CA PHE A 88 -4.96 -10.75 -15.64
C PHE A 88 -4.94 -9.60 -16.64
N ASN A 89 -5.41 -8.42 -16.27
CA ASN A 89 -5.57 -7.27 -17.16
C ASN A 89 -4.62 -6.12 -16.80
N LEU A 90 -3.36 -6.42 -16.59
CA LEU A 90 -2.35 -5.38 -16.38
C LEU A 90 -2.04 -4.68 -17.71
N TRP A 91 -1.94 -3.36 -17.66
CA TRP A 91 -1.77 -2.51 -18.83
C TRP A 91 -0.46 -1.72 -18.82
N ASP A 92 0.22 -1.67 -17.67
CA ASP A 92 1.49 -0.94 -17.54
C ASP A 92 2.61 -1.88 -17.09
N SER A 93 3.83 -1.60 -17.58
CA SER A 93 5.01 -2.37 -17.22
C SER A 93 5.32 -2.27 -15.73
N GLY A 94 5.77 -3.36 -15.11
CA GLY A 94 6.10 -3.40 -13.69
C GLY A 94 4.91 -3.48 -12.73
N GLN A 95 3.66 -3.37 -13.19
CA GLN A 95 2.48 -3.48 -12.30
C GLN A 95 2.44 -4.83 -11.57
N GLY A 96 2.74 -5.93 -12.26
CA GLY A 96 2.80 -7.25 -11.65
C GLY A 96 3.82 -7.33 -10.52
N TYR A 97 5.02 -6.82 -10.77
CA TYR A 97 6.06 -6.71 -9.73
C TYR A 97 5.60 -5.84 -8.55
N THR A 98 5.04 -4.67 -8.84
CA THR A 98 4.52 -3.76 -7.81
C THR A 98 3.49 -4.44 -6.93
N ALA A 99 2.53 -5.16 -7.52
CA ALA A 99 1.50 -5.88 -6.78
C ALA A 99 2.10 -6.97 -5.87
N LEU A 100 2.95 -7.82 -6.42
CA LEU A 100 3.54 -8.95 -5.69
C LEU A 100 4.48 -8.46 -4.58
N SER A 101 5.25 -7.40 -4.83
CA SER A 101 6.18 -6.83 -3.84
C SER A 101 5.49 -6.12 -2.67
N ARG A 102 4.17 -5.96 -2.68
CA ARG A 102 3.42 -5.43 -1.53
C ARG A 102 3.18 -6.45 -0.43
N LEU A 103 3.23 -7.73 -0.76
CA LEU A 103 3.00 -8.80 0.22
C LEU A 103 4.25 -9.00 1.07
N SER A 104 4.07 -9.08 2.39
CA SER A 104 5.17 -9.31 3.35
C SER A 104 5.76 -10.71 3.24
N SER A 105 4.97 -11.68 2.77
CA SER A 105 5.43 -13.06 2.58
C SER A 105 4.61 -13.78 1.50
N PRO A 106 5.19 -14.81 0.84
CA PRO A 106 4.45 -15.68 -0.09
C PRO A 106 3.28 -16.41 0.55
N ALA A 107 3.34 -16.71 1.86
CA ALA A 107 2.28 -17.41 2.58
C ALA A 107 0.96 -16.61 2.64
N GLY A 108 1.05 -15.27 2.62
CA GLY A 108 -0.11 -14.39 2.59
C GLY A 108 -0.65 -14.09 1.19
N LEU A 109 0.01 -14.56 0.14
CA LEU A 109 -0.33 -14.28 -1.26
C LEU A 109 -1.24 -15.35 -1.86
N ARG A 110 -2.34 -14.91 -2.45
CA ARG A 110 -3.16 -15.72 -3.37
C ARG A 110 -3.30 -15.00 -4.70
N ILE A 111 -2.95 -15.67 -5.80
CA ILE A 111 -3.16 -15.14 -7.15
C ILE A 111 -4.51 -15.64 -7.66
N LEU A 112 -5.41 -14.72 -8.02
CA LEU A 112 -6.74 -15.04 -8.54
C LEU A 112 -6.66 -15.43 -10.02
N LYS A 113 -6.02 -14.57 -10.83
CA LYS A 113 -5.85 -14.77 -12.28
C LYS A 113 -4.49 -14.20 -12.71
N TRP A 114 -3.89 -14.84 -13.70
CA TRP A 114 -2.69 -14.35 -14.34
C TRP A 114 -2.56 -14.93 -15.76
N ASN A 115 -1.70 -14.34 -16.57
CA ASN A 115 -1.30 -14.87 -17.88
C ASN A 115 0.17 -14.44 -18.16
N GLN A 116 0.72 -14.88 -19.29
CA GLN A 116 2.11 -14.54 -19.65
C GLN A 116 2.36 -13.03 -19.77
N ARG A 117 1.32 -12.23 -20.08
CA ARG A 117 1.40 -10.77 -20.15
C ARG A 117 1.31 -10.08 -18.76
N SER A 118 1.07 -10.83 -17.69
CA SER A 118 1.03 -10.29 -16.34
C SER A 118 2.40 -9.85 -15.83
N ILE A 119 3.48 -10.38 -16.45
CA ILE A 119 4.85 -10.04 -16.11
C ILE A 119 5.53 -9.57 -17.38
N PHE A 120 5.58 -8.27 -17.60
CA PHE A 120 6.29 -7.67 -18.72
C PHE A 120 7.09 -6.45 -18.26
N VAL A 121 8.17 -6.19 -18.98
CA VAL A 121 9.13 -5.13 -18.70
C VAL A 121 9.11 -4.15 -19.86
N ASP A 122 9.32 -2.87 -19.56
CA ASP A 122 9.49 -1.83 -20.54
C ASP A 122 10.71 -2.12 -21.45
N LYS A 123 10.51 -2.00 -22.76
CA LYS A 123 11.58 -2.27 -23.74
C LYS A 123 12.75 -1.31 -23.62
N ASP A 124 12.49 -0.06 -23.25
CA ASP A 124 13.56 0.94 -23.11
C ASP A 124 14.45 0.63 -21.90
N VAL A 125 13.86 0.11 -20.83
CA VAL A 125 14.60 -0.38 -19.67
C VAL A 125 15.48 -1.57 -20.05
N ILE A 126 14.95 -2.53 -20.82
CA ILE A 126 15.74 -3.68 -21.29
C ILE A 126 16.91 -3.19 -22.16
N ASN A 127 16.63 -2.30 -23.11
CA ASN A 127 17.65 -1.74 -24.02
C ASN A 127 18.74 -0.97 -23.23
N PHE A 128 18.35 -0.24 -22.20
CA PHE A 128 19.29 0.48 -21.34
C PHE A 128 20.24 -0.49 -20.63
N TYR A 129 19.74 -1.52 -19.97
CA TYR A 129 20.56 -2.52 -19.32
C TYR A 129 21.46 -3.31 -20.28
N GLN A 130 20.96 -3.64 -21.47
CA GLN A 130 21.79 -4.28 -22.50
C GLN A 130 22.98 -3.41 -22.94
N LYS A 131 22.78 -2.09 -23.02
CA LYS A 131 23.88 -1.14 -23.34
C LYS A 131 24.91 -1.04 -22.21
N LEU A 132 24.47 -1.08 -20.96
CA LEU A 132 25.39 -1.07 -19.81
C LEU A 132 26.26 -2.33 -19.77
N ASN A 133 25.66 -3.50 -19.96
CA ASN A 133 26.38 -4.79 -19.91
C ASN A 133 27.37 -4.99 -21.08
N LYS A 134 27.23 -4.23 -22.19
CA LYS A 134 28.20 -4.27 -23.32
C LYS A 134 29.41 -3.37 -23.10
N LYS A 135 29.43 -2.54 -22.05
CA LYS A 135 30.55 -1.63 -21.74
C LYS A 135 31.51 -2.20 -20.70
N ASN A 136 31.21 -3.36 -20.15
CA ASN A 136 32.08 -4.16 -19.27
C ASN A 136 32.55 -5.41 -20.03
#